data_39c229d92400ab0754a1ae1897194c0e
#
_entry.id   39c229d92400ab0754a1ae1897194c0e
#
_cell.length_a   1.000
_cell.length_b   1.000
_cell.length_c   1.000
_cell.angle_alpha   90.00
_cell.angle_beta   90.00
_cell.angle_gamma   90.00
#
_symmetry.space_group_name_H-M   'P 1'
#
loop_
_entity.id
_entity.type
_entity.pdbx_description
1 polymer ?
#
loop_
_entity_poly.entity_id
_entity_poly.type
_entity_poly.pdbx_seq_one_letter_code
_entity_poly.pdbx_strand_id
1 'polypeptide(L)'
;PQLALRRFVLQPLADIAPDFVDPIKGQTIKQLLQVCPDTSALTVVKQGFSVPVNKTSTPYHYITVEGNIGAGKTSLATRLAGDLSGRLLLEEFASNPFLEDFYKQPQRYALATELSFLKDRYKQLQHTLAQNEFSLLVADYAFSKSLIFAMETLPKKEYALYEELFYLLFERMIKPDLYIYLHQNTDILLKNIQKRGRSFETPISKTYLERIEQSYLSFLEHNSSLNTLFIDVSYMDFVNNEDDYQFITALITK
;
A
#
# COMPACT_ATOMS: atom_id res chain seq x y z
N PRO A 1 21.98 -5.63 -13.91
CA PRO A 1 23.21 -5.84 -14.71
C PRO A 1 24.03 -4.57 -14.97
N GLN A 2 23.54 -3.34 -14.67
CA GLN A 2 24.23 -2.08 -14.99
C GLN A 2 24.68 -1.25 -13.77
N LEU A 3 24.60 -1.78 -12.55
CA LEU A 3 24.95 -1.08 -11.31
C LEU A 3 26.37 -0.50 -11.40
N ALA A 4 27.35 -1.30 -11.82
CA ALA A 4 28.76 -0.91 -11.93
C ALA A 4 29.05 0.17 -12.99
N LEU A 5 28.09 0.53 -13.83
CA LEU A 5 28.22 1.52 -14.91
C LEU A 5 27.55 2.87 -14.58
N ARG A 6 26.95 3.01 -13.41
CA ARG A 6 26.12 4.17 -13.04
C ARG A 6 26.60 4.81 -11.75
N ARG A 7 27.25 5.97 -11.88
CA ARG A 7 27.81 6.68 -10.74
C ARG A 7 26.76 7.11 -9.71
N PHE A 8 25.56 7.51 -10.16
CA PHE A 8 24.47 7.90 -9.26
C PHE A 8 23.93 6.76 -8.39
N VAL A 9 24.28 5.48 -8.73
CA VAL A 9 24.01 4.30 -7.90
C VAL A 9 25.18 3.97 -7.00
N LEU A 10 26.41 3.97 -7.57
CA LEU A 10 27.62 3.58 -6.85
C LEU A 10 28.04 4.57 -5.77
N GLN A 11 27.84 5.88 -6.00
CA GLN A 11 28.25 6.89 -5.02
C GLN A 11 27.47 6.78 -3.72
N PRO A 12 26.12 6.77 -3.70
CA PRO A 12 25.38 6.56 -2.45
C PRO A 12 25.68 5.23 -1.77
N LEU A 13 25.89 4.16 -2.54
CA LEU A 13 26.28 2.86 -1.98
C LEU A 13 27.66 2.90 -1.34
N ALA A 14 28.62 3.62 -1.94
CA ALA A 14 29.96 3.79 -1.36
C ALA A 14 29.94 4.65 -0.09
N ASP A 15 28.99 5.59 0.02
CA ASP A 15 28.83 6.42 1.22
C ASP A 15 28.31 5.63 2.43
N ILE A 16 27.47 4.60 2.20
CA ILE A 16 26.83 3.79 3.26
C ILE A 16 27.50 2.42 3.48
N ALA A 17 28.06 1.81 2.43
CA ALA A 17 28.64 0.46 2.47
C ALA A 17 29.83 0.31 1.50
N PRO A 18 30.94 1.06 1.69
CA PRO A 18 32.08 1.10 0.75
C PRO A 18 32.76 -0.26 0.56
N ASP A 19 32.79 -1.08 1.58
CA ASP A 19 33.48 -2.38 1.60
C ASP A 19 32.57 -3.56 1.21
N PHE A 20 31.29 -3.29 0.90
CA PHE A 20 30.39 -4.35 0.41
C PHE A 20 30.89 -4.86 -0.94
N VAL A 21 31.02 -6.20 -1.06
CA VAL A 21 31.49 -6.87 -2.26
C VAL A 21 30.33 -7.22 -3.17
N ASP A 22 30.32 -6.68 -4.38
CA ASP A 22 29.35 -7.04 -5.41
C ASP A 22 29.49 -8.54 -5.75
N PRO A 23 28.43 -9.36 -5.57
CA PRO A 23 28.53 -10.81 -5.76
C PRO A 23 28.77 -11.24 -7.22
N ILE A 24 28.51 -10.35 -8.18
CA ILE A 24 28.70 -10.64 -9.60
C ILE A 24 30.11 -10.24 -10.06
N LYS A 25 30.61 -9.10 -9.59
CA LYS A 25 31.91 -8.55 -9.98
C LYS A 25 33.06 -8.97 -9.08
N GLY A 26 32.77 -9.41 -7.85
CA GLY A 26 33.80 -9.77 -6.86
C GLY A 26 34.64 -8.58 -6.39
N GLN A 27 34.19 -7.35 -6.61
CA GLN A 27 34.87 -6.10 -6.24
C GLN A 27 34.05 -5.34 -5.22
N THR A 28 34.73 -4.55 -4.37
CA THR A 28 34.02 -3.69 -3.42
C THR A 28 33.31 -2.53 -4.14
N ILE A 29 32.27 -1.99 -3.53
CA ILE A 29 31.55 -0.82 -4.08
C ILE A 29 32.51 0.36 -4.29
N LYS A 30 33.47 0.55 -3.35
CA LYS A 30 34.51 1.57 -3.48
C LYS A 30 35.40 1.35 -4.72
N GLN A 31 35.79 0.11 -4.99
CA GLN A 31 36.57 -0.23 -6.19
C GLN A 31 35.76 -0.03 -7.48
N LEU A 32 34.51 -0.45 -7.50
CA LEU A 32 33.61 -0.26 -8.63
C LEU A 32 33.38 1.23 -8.93
N LEU A 33 33.25 2.07 -7.90
CA LEU A 33 33.12 3.51 -8.06
C LEU A 33 34.36 4.16 -8.70
N GLN A 34 35.58 3.70 -8.33
CA GLN A 34 36.83 4.21 -8.88
C GLN A 34 36.99 3.93 -10.38
N VAL A 35 36.47 2.81 -10.86
CA VAL A 35 36.56 2.40 -12.26
C VAL A 35 35.29 2.68 -13.07
N CYS A 36 34.31 3.36 -12.46
CA CYS A 36 33.04 3.66 -13.09
C CYS A 36 33.23 4.64 -14.27
N PRO A 37 32.79 4.28 -15.48
CA PRO A 37 32.93 5.12 -16.66
C PRO A 37 32.02 6.37 -16.63
N ASP A 38 30.99 6.38 -15.78
CA ASP A 38 30.10 7.50 -15.60
C ASP A 38 30.78 8.55 -14.70
N THR A 39 31.19 9.67 -15.31
CA THR A 39 31.83 10.81 -14.65
C THR A 39 30.87 11.93 -14.32
N SER A 40 29.56 11.71 -14.44
CA SER A 40 28.53 12.72 -14.18
C SER A 40 28.69 13.31 -12.78
N ALA A 41 28.61 14.64 -12.67
CA ALA A 41 28.61 15.31 -11.39
C ALA A 41 27.32 14.98 -10.63
N LEU A 42 27.45 14.54 -9.39
CA LEU A 42 26.32 14.26 -8.51
C LEU A 42 26.19 15.40 -7.51
N THR A 43 25.00 15.96 -7.44
CA THR A 43 24.67 16.96 -6.44
C THR A 43 23.78 16.33 -5.38
N VAL A 44 24.22 16.31 -4.13
CA VAL A 44 23.39 15.93 -3.01
C VAL A 44 22.39 17.05 -2.78
N VAL A 45 21.12 16.81 -3.12
CA VAL A 45 20.03 17.75 -2.84
C VAL A 45 19.69 17.64 -1.36
N LYS A 46 20.25 18.51 -0.54
CA LYS A 46 19.98 18.60 0.91
C LYS A 46 18.71 19.37 1.25
N GLN A 47 18.06 19.98 0.30
CA GLN A 47 16.81 20.70 0.49
C GLN A 47 15.68 19.93 -0.15
N GLY A 48 14.61 19.72 0.62
CA GLY A 48 13.38 19.16 0.10
C GLY A 48 12.95 19.92 -1.16
N PHE A 49 12.54 19.20 -2.18
CA PHE A 49 11.88 19.81 -3.32
C PHE A 49 10.58 20.44 -2.81
N SER A 50 10.58 21.74 -2.54
CA SER A 50 9.33 22.49 -2.48
C SER A 50 8.80 22.58 -3.92
N VAL A 51 8.02 21.58 -4.31
CA VAL A 51 7.22 21.69 -5.52
C VAL A 51 6.19 22.79 -5.26
N PRO A 52 6.12 23.84 -6.09
CA PRO A 52 5.02 24.79 -5.98
C PRO A 52 3.71 23.98 -6.04
N VAL A 53 2.81 24.20 -5.09
CA VAL A 53 1.46 23.60 -5.12
C VAL A 53 0.66 24.26 -6.25
N ASN A 54 1.05 24.01 -7.48
CA ASN A 54 0.12 24.11 -8.60
C ASN A 54 -0.84 22.93 -8.42
N LYS A 55 -2.14 23.14 -8.62
CA LYS A 55 -3.15 22.10 -8.60
C LYS A 55 -2.60 20.87 -9.32
N THR A 56 -2.12 19.92 -8.53
CA THR A 56 -1.47 18.72 -9.05
C THR A 56 -2.56 17.94 -9.76
N SER A 57 -2.48 17.83 -11.07
CA SER A 57 -3.36 16.96 -11.84
C SER A 57 -2.72 15.59 -11.90
N THR A 58 -3.52 14.57 -11.80
CA THR A 58 -3.11 13.18 -11.99
C THR A 58 -3.78 12.62 -13.24
N PRO A 59 -3.14 11.71 -13.99
CA PRO A 59 -3.77 11.05 -15.14
C PRO A 59 -4.80 10.01 -14.73
N TYR A 60 -4.94 9.72 -13.44
CA TYR A 60 -5.80 8.68 -12.91
C TYR A 60 -7.19 9.20 -12.54
N HIS A 61 -8.22 8.35 -12.72
CA HIS A 61 -9.61 8.62 -12.31
C HIS A 61 -10.00 7.85 -11.05
N TYR A 62 -9.31 6.72 -10.78
CA TYR A 62 -9.53 5.93 -9.58
C TYR A 62 -8.20 5.44 -9.01
N ILE A 63 -7.83 5.97 -7.84
CA ILE A 63 -6.64 5.58 -7.07
C ILE A 63 -7.11 4.83 -5.83
N THR A 64 -6.49 3.70 -5.53
CA THR A 64 -6.68 3.01 -4.26
C THR A 64 -5.38 2.94 -3.48
N VAL A 65 -5.48 3.13 -2.15
CA VAL A 65 -4.36 2.99 -1.21
C VAL A 65 -4.57 1.75 -0.39
N GLU A 66 -3.70 0.79 -0.55
CA GLU A 66 -3.72 -0.49 0.13
C GLU A 66 -2.46 -0.74 0.96
N GLY A 67 -2.50 -1.78 1.76
CA GLY A 67 -1.45 -2.16 2.69
C GLY A 67 -2.03 -2.76 3.97
N ASN A 68 -1.16 -3.20 4.85
CA ASN A 68 -1.54 -3.91 6.07
C ASN A 68 -2.31 -3.01 7.06
N ILE A 69 -2.87 -3.61 8.11
CA ILE A 69 -3.53 -2.89 9.22
C ILE A 69 -2.46 -2.01 9.91
N GLY A 70 -2.75 -0.71 10.05
CA GLY A 70 -1.81 0.23 10.66
C GLY A 70 -0.78 0.87 9.71
N ALA A 71 -0.82 0.57 8.39
CA ALA A 71 0.13 1.13 7.41
C ALA A 71 -0.10 2.61 7.04
N GLY A 72 -1.16 3.25 7.54
CA GLY A 72 -1.43 4.66 7.27
C GLY A 72 -2.29 4.94 6.02
N LYS A 73 -2.94 3.92 5.45
CA LYS A 73 -3.79 4.04 4.25
C LYS A 73 -4.77 5.20 4.28
N THR A 74 -5.58 5.27 5.33
CA THR A 74 -6.61 6.30 5.50
C THR A 74 -6.00 7.70 5.54
N SER A 75 -4.85 7.86 6.21
CA SER A 75 -4.15 9.16 6.29
C SER A 75 -3.65 9.60 4.91
N LEU A 76 -3.02 8.68 4.16
CA LEU A 76 -2.54 8.98 2.81
C LEU A 76 -3.70 9.27 1.86
N ALA A 77 -4.73 8.42 1.83
CA ALA A 77 -5.90 8.59 0.97
C ALA A 77 -6.61 9.93 1.23
N THR A 78 -6.76 10.31 2.51
CA THR A 78 -7.38 11.58 2.89
C THR A 78 -6.59 12.78 2.39
N ARG A 79 -5.27 12.78 2.56
CA ARG A 79 -4.41 13.87 2.07
C ARG A 79 -4.41 13.95 0.55
N LEU A 80 -4.23 12.83 -0.14
CA LEU A 80 -4.25 12.77 -1.60
C LEU A 80 -5.58 13.27 -2.19
N ALA A 81 -6.72 12.86 -1.62
CA ALA A 81 -8.02 13.31 -2.05
C ALA A 81 -8.17 14.84 -1.91
N GLY A 82 -7.67 15.41 -0.81
CA GLY A 82 -7.66 16.86 -0.59
C GLY A 82 -6.81 17.60 -1.61
N ASP A 83 -5.56 17.21 -1.78
CA ASP A 83 -4.58 17.89 -2.63
C ASP A 83 -4.89 17.76 -4.13
N LEU A 84 -5.43 16.61 -4.53
CA LEU A 84 -5.82 16.33 -5.92
C LEU A 84 -7.27 16.73 -6.23
N SER A 85 -7.99 17.33 -5.27
CA SER A 85 -9.41 17.67 -5.39
C SER A 85 -10.29 16.48 -5.80
N GLY A 86 -9.92 15.29 -5.32
CA GLY A 86 -10.61 14.03 -5.55
C GLY A 86 -11.70 13.76 -4.50
N ARG A 87 -12.64 12.87 -4.85
CA ARG A 87 -13.60 12.33 -3.90
C ARG A 87 -12.94 11.27 -3.04
N LEU A 88 -13.04 11.40 -1.74
CA LEU A 88 -12.53 10.41 -0.77
C LEU A 88 -13.56 9.31 -0.53
N LEU A 89 -13.11 8.06 -0.54
CA LEU A 89 -13.89 6.87 -0.17
C LEU A 89 -13.16 6.10 0.91
N LEU A 90 -13.72 6.07 2.11
CA LEU A 90 -13.14 5.37 3.27
C LEU A 90 -13.91 4.07 3.58
N GLU A 91 -13.17 3.05 4.02
CA GLU A 91 -13.75 1.79 4.44
C GLU A 91 -14.59 1.94 5.72
N GLU A 92 -15.84 1.51 5.67
CA GLU A 92 -16.78 1.54 6.79
C GLU A 92 -16.65 0.26 7.65
N PHE A 93 -15.48 0.06 8.27
CA PHE A 93 -15.23 -1.15 9.08
C PHE A 93 -16.11 -1.23 10.34
N ALA A 94 -16.51 -0.09 10.92
CA ALA A 94 -17.32 -0.04 12.16
C ALA A 94 -18.78 -0.51 11.96
N SER A 95 -19.25 -0.57 10.72
CA SER A 95 -20.58 -1.07 10.38
C SER A 95 -20.66 -2.60 10.38
N ASN A 96 -19.53 -3.32 10.43
CA ASN A 96 -19.51 -4.77 10.44
C ASN A 96 -19.88 -5.33 11.83
N PRO A 97 -21.08 -5.93 11.98
CA PRO A 97 -21.58 -6.36 13.29
C PRO A 97 -20.84 -7.57 13.87
N PHE A 98 -20.02 -8.24 13.06
CA PHE A 98 -19.29 -9.46 13.45
C PHE A 98 -17.82 -9.18 13.81
N LEU A 99 -17.31 -7.98 13.57
CA LEU A 99 -15.88 -7.68 13.65
C LEU A 99 -15.31 -7.88 15.08
N GLU A 100 -16.01 -7.42 16.10
CA GLU A 100 -15.57 -7.61 17.49
C GLU A 100 -15.58 -9.08 17.91
N ASP A 101 -16.62 -9.82 17.49
CA ASP A 101 -16.75 -11.25 17.79
C ASP A 101 -15.71 -12.07 17.02
N PHE A 102 -15.38 -11.66 15.81
CA PHE A 102 -14.31 -12.28 15.02
C PHE A 102 -12.97 -12.22 15.76
N TYR A 103 -12.57 -11.08 16.30
CA TYR A 103 -11.31 -11.00 17.04
C TYR A 103 -11.29 -11.84 18.34
N LYS A 104 -12.46 -12.09 18.94
CA LYS A 104 -12.59 -12.97 20.12
C LYS A 104 -12.63 -14.45 19.74
N GLN A 105 -13.33 -14.81 18.67
CA GLN A 105 -13.57 -16.18 18.21
C GLN A 105 -13.46 -16.29 16.68
N PRO A 106 -12.22 -16.18 16.12
CA PRO A 106 -12.01 -16.12 14.67
C PRO A 106 -12.64 -17.27 13.90
N GLN A 107 -12.46 -18.52 14.38
CA GLN A 107 -12.98 -19.71 13.69
C GLN A 107 -14.51 -19.73 13.54
N ARG A 108 -15.23 -19.08 14.46
CA ARG A 108 -16.70 -19.05 14.44
C ARG A 108 -17.25 -17.94 13.56
N TYR A 109 -16.59 -16.79 13.55
CA TYR A 109 -17.15 -15.57 12.95
C TYR A 109 -16.44 -15.14 11.65
N ALA A 110 -15.37 -15.82 11.22
CA ALA A 110 -14.60 -15.43 10.06
C ALA A 110 -15.47 -15.28 8.80
N LEU A 111 -16.24 -16.29 8.44
CA LEU A 111 -17.07 -16.25 7.23
C LEU A 111 -18.12 -15.14 7.29
N ALA A 112 -18.80 -14.98 8.42
CA ALA A 112 -19.80 -13.92 8.59
C ALA A 112 -19.18 -12.51 8.49
N THR A 113 -17.98 -12.35 9.06
CA THR A 113 -17.21 -11.10 9.02
C THR A 113 -16.79 -10.77 7.60
N GLU A 114 -16.19 -11.73 6.89
CA GLU A 114 -15.72 -11.52 5.52
C GLU A 114 -16.88 -11.26 4.53
N LEU A 115 -17.98 -12.00 4.66
CA LEU A 115 -19.18 -11.76 3.84
C LEU A 115 -19.81 -10.38 4.12
N SER A 116 -19.80 -9.93 5.38
CA SER A 116 -20.26 -8.57 5.69
C SER A 116 -19.38 -7.52 5.05
N PHE A 117 -18.04 -7.65 5.13
CA PHE A 117 -17.12 -6.75 4.44
C PHE A 117 -17.28 -6.78 2.93
N LEU A 118 -17.41 -7.96 2.33
CA LEU A 118 -17.63 -8.11 0.88
C LEU A 118 -18.88 -7.34 0.42
N LYS A 119 -20.01 -7.57 1.12
CA LYS A 119 -21.28 -6.91 0.88
C LYS A 119 -21.16 -5.37 1.00
N ASP A 120 -20.52 -4.90 2.08
CA ASP A 120 -20.46 -3.45 2.37
C ASP A 120 -19.53 -2.73 1.39
N ARG A 121 -18.35 -3.30 1.09
CA ARG A 121 -17.43 -2.78 0.06
C ARG A 121 -18.09 -2.75 -1.33
N TYR A 122 -18.82 -3.81 -1.70
CA TYR A 122 -19.56 -3.86 -2.96
C TYR A 122 -20.58 -2.74 -3.07
N LYS A 123 -21.45 -2.60 -2.05
CA LYS A 123 -22.48 -1.56 -2.02
C LYS A 123 -21.89 -0.16 -2.04
N GLN A 124 -20.86 0.08 -1.24
CA GLN A 124 -20.22 1.37 -1.10
C GLN A 124 -19.56 1.81 -2.42
N LEU A 125 -18.79 0.92 -3.05
CA LEU A 125 -18.17 1.20 -4.36
C LEU A 125 -19.20 1.38 -5.45
N GLN A 126 -20.20 0.50 -5.55
CA GLN A 126 -21.28 0.66 -6.53
C GLN A 126 -22.02 1.99 -6.39
N HIS A 127 -22.39 2.35 -5.16
CA HIS A 127 -23.08 3.60 -4.91
C HIS A 127 -22.22 4.81 -5.29
N THR A 128 -20.94 4.80 -4.89
CA THR A 128 -20.01 5.89 -5.19
C THR A 128 -19.78 6.04 -6.69
N LEU A 129 -19.52 4.94 -7.40
CA LEU A 129 -19.28 4.96 -8.84
C LEU A 129 -20.52 5.33 -9.66
N ALA A 130 -21.72 4.98 -9.20
CA ALA A 130 -22.98 5.34 -9.87
C ALA A 130 -23.27 6.85 -9.84
N GLN A 131 -22.73 7.59 -8.87
CA GLN A 131 -22.94 9.04 -8.77
C GLN A 131 -22.20 9.84 -9.84
N ASN A 132 -21.10 9.32 -10.38
CA ASN A 132 -20.30 9.85 -11.52
C ASN A 132 -20.04 11.38 -11.50
N GLU A 133 -20.02 12.01 -10.32
CA GLU A 133 -19.91 13.46 -10.11
C GLU A 133 -18.49 13.91 -9.74
N PHE A 134 -17.48 13.06 -9.95
CA PHE A 134 -16.09 13.34 -9.59
C PHE A 134 -15.13 13.04 -10.74
N SER A 135 -14.08 13.82 -10.84
CA SER A 135 -13.00 13.60 -11.81
C SER A 135 -11.98 12.57 -11.31
N LEU A 136 -11.85 12.42 -9.99
CA LEU A 136 -10.94 11.49 -9.33
C LEU A 136 -11.62 10.89 -8.10
N LEU A 137 -11.51 9.56 -7.95
CA LEU A 137 -11.84 8.83 -6.74
C LEU A 137 -10.55 8.38 -6.05
N VAL A 138 -10.40 8.66 -4.75
CA VAL A 138 -9.31 8.14 -3.92
C VAL A 138 -9.91 7.31 -2.79
N ALA A 139 -9.59 6.01 -2.77
CA ALA A 139 -10.10 5.07 -1.76
C ALA A 139 -9.00 4.54 -0.86
N ASP A 140 -9.29 4.29 0.42
CA ASP A 140 -8.36 3.63 1.35
C ASP A 140 -8.52 2.11 1.39
N TYR A 141 -9.21 1.56 0.40
CA TYR A 141 -9.32 0.13 0.14
C TYR A 141 -9.63 -0.16 -1.33
N ALA A 142 -9.19 -1.33 -1.82
CA ALA A 142 -9.65 -1.93 -3.07
C ALA A 142 -10.68 -3.04 -2.79
N PHE A 143 -11.53 -3.35 -3.77
CA PHE A 143 -12.47 -4.48 -3.62
C PHE A 143 -11.74 -5.82 -3.41
N SER A 144 -10.56 -5.98 -4.03
CA SER A 144 -9.66 -7.13 -3.88
C SER A 144 -9.19 -7.41 -2.44
N LYS A 145 -9.20 -6.41 -1.56
CA LYS A 145 -8.94 -6.60 -0.13
C LYS A 145 -9.81 -7.69 0.49
N SER A 146 -11.06 -7.82 0.02
CA SER A 146 -11.97 -8.87 0.47
C SER A 146 -11.42 -10.27 0.22
N LEU A 147 -10.81 -10.51 -0.94
CA LEU A 147 -10.22 -11.79 -1.27
C LEU A 147 -8.94 -12.06 -0.46
N ILE A 148 -8.10 -11.04 -0.31
CA ILE A 148 -6.82 -11.13 0.42
C ILE A 148 -7.03 -11.52 1.89
N PHE A 149 -7.99 -10.88 2.56
CA PHE A 149 -8.30 -11.18 3.96
C PHE A 149 -9.01 -12.53 4.12
N ALA A 150 -9.95 -12.84 3.23
CA ALA A 150 -10.66 -14.13 3.25
C ALA A 150 -9.71 -15.32 3.06
N MET A 151 -8.68 -15.19 2.21
CA MET A 151 -7.66 -16.24 2.01
C MET A 151 -6.92 -16.57 3.31
N GLU A 152 -6.71 -15.58 4.17
CA GLU A 152 -6.00 -15.74 5.44
C GLU A 152 -6.94 -16.22 6.58
N THR A 153 -8.19 -15.80 6.55
CA THR A 153 -9.11 -16.01 7.69
C THR A 153 -10.00 -17.22 7.54
N LEU A 154 -10.30 -17.67 6.31
CA LEU A 154 -11.26 -18.73 6.05
C LEU A 154 -10.60 -20.10 5.86
N PRO A 155 -11.22 -21.18 6.37
CA PRO A 155 -10.85 -22.55 6.00
C PRO A 155 -11.02 -22.77 4.49
N LYS A 156 -10.21 -23.65 3.90
CA LYS A 156 -10.18 -23.91 2.45
C LYS A 156 -11.53 -24.07 1.77
N LYS A 157 -12.48 -24.79 2.40
CA LYS A 157 -13.81 -25.02 1.82
C LYS A 157 -14.66 -23.75 1.82
N GLU A 158 -14.59 -22.97 2.89
CA GLU A 158 -15.31 -21.69 2.99
C GLU A 158 -14.68 -20.65 2.06
N TYR A 159 -13.34 -20.62 1.97
CA TYR A 159 -12.62 -19.76 1.05
C TYR A 159 -13.01 -20.02 -0.41
N ALA A 160 -13.08 -21.29 -0.84
CA ALA A 160 -13.47 -21.63 -2.22
C ALA A 160 -14.87 -21.08 -2.57
N LEU A 161 -15.85 -21.24 -1.68
CA LEU A 161 -17.19 -20.67 -1.87
C LEU A 161 -17.16 -19.15 -1.87
N TYR A 162 -16.39 -18.54 -0.97
CA TYR A 162 -16.24 -17.09 -0.89
C TYR A 162 -15.59 -16.51 -2.16
N GLU A 163 -14.58 -17.18 -2.67
CA GLU A 163 -13.86 -16.82 -3.90
C GLU A 163 -14.79 -16.80 -5.12
N GLU A 164 -15.66 -17.83 -5.26
CA GLU A 164 -16.68 -17.85 -6.31
C GLU A 164 -17.62 -16.65 -6.21
N LEU A 165 -18.13 -16.36 -5.00
CA LEU A 165 -18.98 -15.19 -4.76
C LEU A 165 -18.26 -13.87 -5.04
N PHE A 166 -16.98 -13.78 -4.64
CA PHE A 166 -16.15 -12.61 -4.92
C PHE A 166 -16.06 -12.34 -6.43
N TYR A 167 -15.73 -13.34 -7.24
CA TYR A 167 -15.56 -13.14 -8.68
C TYR A 167 -16.89 -12.80 -9.38
N LEU A 168 -18.02 -13.36 -8.96
CA LEU A 168 -19.35 -12.98 -9.48
C LEU A 168 -19.65 -11.48 -9.29
N LEU A 169 -19.16 -10.89 -8.19
CA LEU A 169 -19.32 -9.48 -7.90
C LEU A 169 -18.23 -8.64 -8.59
N PHE A 170 -16.98 -9.14 -8.58
CA PHE A 170 -15.79 -8.43 -9.06
C PHE A 170 -15.80 -8.15 -10.56
N GLU A 171 -16.37 -9.07 -11.38
CA GLU A 171 -16.50 -8.87 -12.82
C GLU A 171 -17.26 -7.58 -13.21
N ARG A 172 -18.14 -7.12 -12.31
CA ARG A 172 -18.97 -5.92 -12.50
C ARG A 172 -18.37 -4.66 -11.88
N MET A 173 -17.20 -4.77 -11.25
CA MET A 173 -16.57 -3.66 -10.54
C MET A 173 -15.56 -2.92 -11.42
N ILE A 174 -15.56 -1.61 -11.32
CA ILE A 174 -14.51 -0.78 -11.92
C ILE A 174 -13.23 -1.01 -11.12
N LYS A 175 -12.15 -1.28 -11.84
CA LYS A 175 -10.82 -1.48 -11.25
C LYS A 175 -10.11 -0.14 -11.07
N PRO A 176 -9.24 0.02 -10.06
CA PRO A 176 -8.44 1.22 -9.92
C PRO A 176 -7.44 1.37 -11.08
N ASP A 177 -7.24 2.61 -11.51
CA ASP A 177 -6.21 2.97 -12.50
C ASP A 177 -4.81 2.93 -11.89
N LEU A 178 -4.73 3.20 -10.57
CA LEU A 178 -3.51 3.09 -9.79
C LEU A 178 -3.79 2.39 -8.44
N TYR A 179 -3.02 1.35 -8.16
CA TYR A 179 -3.04 0.60 -6.91
C TYR A 179 -1.77 0.94 -6.13
N ILE A 180 -1.89 1.75 -5.09
CA ILE A 180 -0.77 2.11 -4.21
C ILE A 180 -0.71 1.10 -3.08
N TYR A 181 0.39 0.36 -2.98
CA TYR A 181 0.62 -0.55 -1.87
C TYR A 181 1.66 0.04 -0.90
N LEU A 182 1.23 0.29 0.34
CA LEU A 182 2.09 0.74 1.42
C LEU A 182 2.68 -0.45 2.18
N HIS A 183 3.95 -0.73 1.95
CA HIS A 183 4.71 -1.67 2.78
C HIS A 183 5.18 -0.97 4.05
N GLN A 184 4.99 -1.60 5.20
CA GLN A 184 5.43 -1.07 6.49
C GLN A 184 5.95 -2.20 7.38
N ASN A 185 7.03 -1.95 8.10
CA ASN A 185 7.59 -2.89 9.09
C ASN A 185 6.53 -3.30 10.13
N THR A 186 6.42 -4.62 10.40
CA THR A 186 5.39 -5.18 11.28
C THR A 186 5.43 -4.61 12.70
N ASP A 187 6.62 -4.32 13.23
CA ASP A 187 6.75 -3.74 14.57
C ASP A 187 6.21 -2.29 14.63
N ILE A 188 6.32 -1.55 13.52
CA ILE A 188 5.72 -0.22 13.37
C ILE A 188 4.22 -0.33 13.21
N LEU A 189 3.72 -1.31 12.44
CA LEU A 189 2.28 -1.58 12.33
C LEU A 189 1.66 -1.80 13.70
N LEU A 190 2.26 -2.63 14.55
CA LEU A 190 1.78 -2.89 15.92
C LEU A 190 1.75 -1.61 16.77
N LYS A 191 2.81 -0.79 16.70
CA LYS A 191 2.85 0.52 17.39
C LYS A 191 1.72 1.45 16.92
N ASN A 192 1.47 1.49 15.61
CA ASN A 192 0.41 2.32 15.03
C ASN A 192 -0.99 1.85 15.45
N ILE A 193 -1.21 0.53 15.49
CA ILE A 193 -2.45 -0.10 15.97
C ILE A 193 -2.68 0.25 17.44
N GLN A 194 -1.66 0.10 18.29
CA GLN A 194 -1.74 0.46 19.71
C GLN A 194 -1.99 1.95 19.91
N LYS A 195 -1.28 2.83 19.18
CA LYS A 195 -1.48 4.30 19.25
C LYS A 195 -2.90 4.70 18.85
N ARG A 196 -3.49 4.01 17.86
CA ARG A 196 -4.86 4.24 17.40
C ARG A 196 -5.91 3.84 18.46
N GLY A 197 -5.62 2.85 19.29
CA GLY A 197 -6.38 2.51 20.50
C GLY A 197 -7.77 1.92 20.27
N ARG A 198 -8.02 1.25 19.15
CA ARG A 198 -9.28 0.53 18.91
C ARG A 198 -9.32 -0.73 19.76
N SER A 199 -10.29 -0.84 20.68
CA SER A 199 -10.38 -1.94 21.65
C SER A 199 -10.42 -3.33 21.01
N PHE A 200 -11.13 -3.48 19.90
CA PHE A 200 -11.25 -4.75 19.18
C PHE A 200 -9.96 -5.16 18.42
N GLU A 201 -9.03 -4.25 18.17
CA GLU A 201 -7.75 -4.54 17.52
C GLU A 201 -6.67 -5.04 18.50
N THR A 202 -6.90 -4.95 19.81
CA THR A 202 -5.95 -5.38 20.85
C THR A 202 -5.44 -6.82 20.66
N PRO A 203 -6.25 -7.81 20.17
CA PRO A 203 -5.79 -9.17 19.96
C PRO A 203 -4.91 -9.36 18.71
N ILE A 204 -4.71 -8.36 17.88
CA ILE A 204 -3.93 -8.49 16.64
C ILE A 204 -2.48 -8.84 16.98
N SER A 205 -2.04 -10.01 16.52
CA SER A 205 -0.69 -10.50 16.73
C SER A 205 0.25 -10.13 15.59
N LYS A 206 1.57 -10.11 15.88
CA LYS A 206 2.61 -9.93 14.87
C LYS A 206 2.48 -10.96 13.74
N THR A 207 2.31 -12.24 14.10
CA THR A 207 2.17 -13.33 13.14
C THR A 207 0.95 -13.16 12.22
N TYR A 208 -0.16 -12.61 12.72
CA TYR A 208 -1.32 -12.32 11.89
C TYR A 208 -1.01 -11.25 10.85
N LEU A 209 -0.35 -10.15 11.24
CA LEU A 209 0.07 -9.11 10.31
C LEU A 209 1.05 -9.61 9.26
N GLU A 210 2.02 -10.46 9.66
CA GLU A 210 2.98 -11.07 8.73
C GLU A 210 2.27 -11.96 7.68
N ARG A 211 1.25 -12.72 8.09
CA ARG A 211 0.46 -13.53 7.15
C ARG A 211 -0.37 -12.68 6.19
N ILE A 212 -1.00 -11.62 6.69
CA ILE A 212 -1.71 -10.66 5.83
C ILE A 212 -0.75 -10.02 4.82
N GLU A 213 0.46 -9.66 5.24
CA GLU A 213 1.50 -9.14 4.33
C GLU A 213 1.82 -10.14 3.22
N GLN A 214 2.05 -11.40 3.55
CA GLN A 214 2.31 -12.45 2.57
C GLN A 214 1.14 -12.64 1.59
N SER A 215 -0.10 -12.53 2.08
CA SER A 215 -1.29 -12.62 1.24
C SER A 215 -1.39 -11.45 0.26
N TYR A 216 -1.03 -10.22 0.69
CA TYR A 216 -0.93 -9.06 -0.22
C TYR A 216 0.15 -9.27 -1.28
N LEU A 217 1.35 -9.67 -0.88
CA LEU A 217 2.46 -9.88 -1.82
C LEU A 217 2.11 -10.97 -2.84
N SER A 218 1.57 -12.09 -2.39
CA SER A 218 1.09 -13.16 -3.27
C SER A 218 0.00 -12.67 -4.24
N PHE A 219 -0.95 -11.88 -3.75
CA PHE A 219 -1.98 -11.30 -4.61
C PHE A 219 -1.38 -10.40 -5.70
N LEU A 220 -0.44 -9.52 -5.34
CA LEU A 220 0.22 -8.62 -6.28
C LEU A 220 1.05 -9.37 -7.34
N GLU A 221 1.77 -10.42 -6.95
CA GLU A 221 2.52 -11.28 -7.86
C GLU A 221 1.61 -11.96 -8.90
N HIS A 222 0.45 -12.46 -8.47
CA HIS A 222 -0.51 -13.13 -9.36
C HIS A 222 -1.35 -12.16 -10.21
N ASN A 223 -1.34 -10.87 -9.89
CA ASN A 223 -2.09 -9.82 -10.59
C ASN A 223 -1.17 -8.77 -11.21
N SER A 224 -0.13 -9.19 -11.92
CA SER A 224 0.87 -8.32 -12.55
C SER A 224 0.31 -7.33 -13.58
N SER A 225 -0.93 -7.49 -14.01
CA SER A 225 -1.65 -6.54 -14.87
C SER A 225 -2.17 -5.30 -14.12
N LEU A 226 -2.19 -5.33 -12.78
CA LEU A 226 -2.52 -4.15 -11.98
C LEU A 226 -1.40 -3.12 -12.09
N ASN A 227 -1.77 -1.88 -12.38
CA ASN A 227 -0.83 -0.77 -12.30
C ASN A 227 -0.52 -0.47 -10.82
N THR A 228 0.50 -1.12 -10.28
CA THR A 228 0.83 -1.08 -8.85
C THR A 228 2.04 -0.21 -8.59
N LEU A 229 1.87 0.75 -7.68
CA LEU A 229 2.95 1.53 -7.08
C LEU A 229 3.24 0.98 -5.68
N PHE A 230 4.34 0.24 -5.55
CA PHE A 230 4.81 -0.28 -4.27
C PHE A 230 5.68 0.77 -3.57
N ILE A 231 5.31 1.16 -2.35
CA ILE A 231 6.03 2.16 -1.56
C ILE A 231 6.39 1.56 -0.20
N ASP A 232 7.69 1.46 0.09
CA ASP A 232 8.16 1.13 1.42
C ASP A 232 8.19 2.40 2.28
N VAL A 233 7.27 2.46 3.25
CA VAL A 233 7.13 3.59 4.18
C VAL A 233 7.74 3.30 5.56
N SER A 234 8.57 2.25 5.69
CA SER A 234 9.14 1.82 6.97
C SER A 234 10.02 2.88 7.65
N TYR A 235 10.53 3.81 6.87
CA TYR A 235 11.41 4.90 7.34
C TYR A 235 10.81 6.28 7.09
N MET A 236 9.51 6.36 6.81
CA MET A 236 8.80 7.60 6.51
C MET A 236 7.75 7.91 7.57
N ASP A 237 7.56 9.20 7.85
CA ASP A 237 6.44 9.73 8.62
C ASP A 237 5.60 10.68 7.76
N PHE A 238 5.06 10.18 6.66
CA PHE A 238 4.26 10.96 5.72
C PHE A 238 2.97 11.55 6.33
N VAL A 239 2.66 11.20 7.57
CA VAL A 239 1.53 11.79 8.31
C VAL A 239 1.92 13.14 8.92
N ASN A 240 3.12 13.24 9.51
CA ASN A 240 3.57 14.43 10.23
C ASN A 240 4.73 15.15 9.52
N ASN A 241 5.43 14.50 8.59
CA ASN A 241 6.55 15.05 7.82
C ASN A 241 6.08 15.37 6.40
N GLU A 242 6.14 16.66 6.03
CA GLU A 242 5.71 17.14 4.72
C GLU A 242 6.61 16.65 3.58
N ASP A 243 7.93 16.54 3.81
CA ASP A 243 8.87 16.09 2.78
C ASP A 243 8.62 14.63 2.38
N ASP A 244 8.32 13.77 3.37
CA ASP A 244 7.97 12.37 3.11
C ASP A 244 6.66 12.26 2.31
N TYR A 245 5.68 13.08 2.64
CA TYR A 245 4.42 13.11 1.90
C TYR A 245 4.59 13.63 0.47
N GLN A 246 5.34 14.70 0.29
CA GLN A 246 5.63 15.27 -1.03
C GLN A 246 6.39 14.28 -1.91
N PHE A 247 7.30 13.49 -1.33
CA PHE A 247 7.98 12.41 -2.04
C PHE A 247 6.96 11.39 -2.59
N ILE A 248 6.01 10.93 -1.76
CA ILE A 248 4.96 9.99 -2.19
C ILE A 248 4.09 10.61 -3.29
N THR A 249 3.66 11.87 -3.10
CA THR A 249 2.81 12.56 -4.08
C THR A 249 3.50 12.72 -5.42
N ALA A 250 4.79 13.02 -5.43
CA ALA A 250 5.58 13.14 -6.66
C ALA A 250 5.69 11.81 -7.45
N LEU A 251 5.56 10.65 -6.80
CA LEU A 251 5.50 9.36 -7.49
C LEU A 251 4.15 9.12 -8.18
N ILE A 252 3.07 9.72 -7.68
CA ILE A 252 1.69 9.52 -8.15
C ILE A 252 1.34 10.49 -9.28
N THR A 253 1.95 11.67 -9.31
CA THR A 253 1.60 12.78 -10.21
C THR A 253 2.52 12.91 -11.42
N LYS A 254 3.42 11.98 -11.59
CA LYS A 254 4.28 11.84 -12.79
C LYS A 254 3.52 11.17 -13.89
#